data_5f3165c961ee7f35165dda4c66159d56
#
_entry.id   5f3165c961ee7f35165dda4c66159d56
#
_cell.length_a   1.000
_cell.length_b   1.000
_cell.length_c   1.000
_cell.angle_alpha   90.00
_cell.angle_beta   90.00
_cell.angle_gamma   90.00
#
_symmetry.space_group_name_H-M   'P 1'
#
loop_
_entity.id
_entity.type
_entity.pdbx_description
1 polymer ?
#
loop_
_entity_poly.entity_id
_entity_poly.type
_entity_poly.pdbx_seq_one_letter_code
_entity_poly.pdbx_strand_id
1 'polypeptide(L)'
;MSLKKKYLKSKPVCKVSFEFTPETLESAKTVEILGDFNNWEPVAMRKVKTSFTRTLDLDAGNNYQFRYRINGELWQNDEAADEYVPNGISGDNSVVTV
;
A
#
# COMPACT_ATOMS: atom_id res chain seq x y z
N MET A 1 7.82 -3.04 7.34
CA MET A 1 6.57 -2.97 6.58
C MET A 1 5.40 -3.38 7.43
N SER A 2 4.33 -2.62 7.42
CA SER A 2 3.15 -3.02 8.16
C SER A 2 1.91 -2.36 7.62
N LEU A 3 0.78 -3.03 7.86
CA LEU A 3 -0.55 -2.48 7.63
C LEU A 3 -1.20 -2.32 8.99
N LYS A 4 -1.64 -1.11 9.30
CA LYS A 4 -2.39 -0.84 10.52
C LYS A 4 -3.80 -0.44 10.13
N LYS A 5 -4.79 -1.09 10.72
CA LYS A 5 -6.20 -0.88 10.41
C LYS A 5 -6.93 -0.32 11.62
N LYS A 6 -7.69 0.74 11.40
CA LYS A 6 -8.54 1.32 12.43
C LYS A 6 -9.94 1.53 11.87
N TYR A 7 -10.89 0.73 12.37
CA TYR A 7 -12.28 0.83 11.95
C TYR A 7 -12.95 1.98 12.67
N LEU A 8 -13.69 2.81 11.93
CA LEU A 8 -14.42 3.93 12.49
C LEU A 8 -15.78 3.45 13.00
N LYS A 9 -16.17 3.91 14.19
CA LYS A 9 -17.44 3.48 14.82
C LYS A 9 -18.67 4.04 14.13
N SER A 10 -18.56 5.23 13.56
CA SER A 10 -19.71 5.96 13.00
C SER A 10 -19.87 5.81 11.49
N LYS A 11 -18.94 5.15 10.80
CA LYS A 11 -18.95 5.01 9.35
C LYS A 11 -18.43 3.63 8.95
N PRO A 12 -18.91 3.06 7.83
CA PRO A 12 -18.35 1.80 7.31
C PRO A 12 -17.01 2.04 6.61
N VAL A 13 -16.07 2.66 7.30
CA VAL A 13 -14.76 3.05 6.78
C VAL A 13 -13.68 2.51 7.70
N CYS A 14 -12.62 1.99 7.11
CA CYS A 14 -11.41 1.59 7.82
C CYS A 14 -10.28 2.53 7.43
N LYS A 15 -9.65 3.14 8.42
CA LYS A 15 -8.46 3.95 8.21
C LYS A 15 -7.25 3.00 8.19
N VAL A 16 -6.61 2.87 7.03
CA VAL A 16 -5.48 1.97 6.84
C VAL A 16 -4.19 2.78 6.71
N SER A 17 -3.24 2.48 7.56
CA SER A 17 -1.90 3.08 7.48
C SER A 17 -0.96 2.09 6.81
N PHE A 18 -0.41 2.49 5.66
CA PHE A 18 0.55 1.70 4.91
C PHE A 18 1.95 2.19 5.27
N GLU A 19 2.82 1.27 5.64
CA GLU A 19 4.22 1.57 5.91
C GLU A 19 5.10 0.63 5.09
N PHE A 20 6.03 1.20 4.34
CA PHE A 20 6.90 0.46 3.45
C PHE A 20 8.35 0.89 3.63
N THR A 21 9.23 -0.09 3.84
CA THR A 21 10.66 0.13 3.94
C THR A 21 11.34 -0.52 2.73
N PRO A 22 11.84 0.26 1.76
CA PRO A 22 12.53 -0.30 0.61
C PRO A 22 13.83 -1.00 1.04
N GLU A 23 14.22 -2.06 0.31
CA GLU A 23 15.49 -2.75 0.57
C GLU A 23 16.68 -1.81 0.46
N THR A 24 16.62 -0.88 -0.51
CA THR A 24 17.66 0.10 -0.74
C THR A 24 17.16 1.48 -0.34
N LEU A 25 16.91 1.67 0.97
CA LEU A 25 16.34 2.91 1.48
C LEU A 25 17.14 4.15 1.06
N GLU A 26 18.45 4.04 1.00
CA GLU A 26 19.34 5.16 0.63
C GLU A 26 19.12 5.63 -0.80
N SER A 27 18.81 4.72 -1.72
CA SER A 27 18.58 5.06 -3.13
C SER A 27 17.11 5.31 -3.44
N ALA A 28 16.20 5.01 -2.52
CA ALA A 28 14.79 5.25 -2.71
C ALA A 28 14.46 6.71 -2.41
N LYS A 29 14.28 7.51 -3.44
CA LYS A 29 13.92 8.93 -3.30
C LYS A 29 12.43 9.13 -3.17
N THR A 30 11.64 8.35 -3.90
CA THR A 30 10.19 8.42 -3.86
C THR A 30 9.59 7.03 -3.80
N VAL A 31 8.49 6.90 -3.06
CA VAL A 31 7.67 5.69 -3.06
C VAL A 31 6.23 6.13 -3.24
N GLU A 32 5.53 5.42 -4.11
CA GLU A 32 4.11 5.67 -4.38
C GLU A 32 3.33 4.40 -4.12
N ILE A 33 2.08 4.54 -3.68
CA ILE A 33 1.16 3.42 -3.55
C ILE A 33 0.12 3.53 -4.67
N LEU A 34 -0.15 2.40 -5.33
CA LEU A 34 -1.13 2.30 -6.40
C LEU A 34 -2.00 1.08 -6.15
N GLY A 35 -3.30 1.23 -6.27
CA GLY A 35 -4.21 0.13 -6.03
C GLY A 35 -5.64 0.41 -6.46
N ASP A 36 -6.51 -0.57 -6.20
CA ASP A 36 -7.93 -0.49 -6.55
C ASP A 36 -8.63 0.69 -5.87
N PHE A 37 -8.11 1.13 -4.71
CA PHE A 37 -8.69 2.24 -3.95
C PHE A 37 -8.45 3.62 -4.56
N ASN A 38 -7.57 3.74 -5.54
CA ASN A 38 -7.27 5.01 -6.20
C ASN A 38 -7.19 4.88 -7.73
N ASN A 39 -7.83 3.84 -8.29
CA ASN A 39 -7.83 3.56 -9.73
C ASN A 39 -6.42 3.35 -10.29
N TRP A 40 -5.51 2.82 -9.46
CA TRP A 40 -4.11 2.58 -9.81
C TRP A 40 -3.35 3.84 -10.22
N GLU A 41 -3.81 5.00 -9.77
CA GLU A 41 -3.08 6.25 -9.92
C GLU A 41 -2.06 6.41 -8.81
N PRO A 42 -0.86 6.94 -9.10
CA PRO A 42 0.17 7.10 -8.09
C PRO A 42 -0.26 8.05 -6.96
N VAL A 43 -0.10 7.58 -5.72
CA VAL A 43 -0.27 8.43 -4.54
C VAL A 43 1.05 8.43 -3.79
N ALA A 44 1.66 9.59 -3.66
CA ALA A 44 2.96 9.73 -3.02
C ALA A 44 2.90 9.35 -1.54
N MET A 45 3.87 8.57 -1.09
CA MET A 45 4.04 8.25 0.32
C MET A 45 5.05 9.22 0.94
N ARG A 46 4.84 9.54 2.21
CA ARG A 46 5.71 10.45 2.94
C ARG A 46 6.90 9.69 3.53
N LYS A 47 8.10 10.19 3.28
CA LYS A 47 9.31 9.62 3.88
C LYS A 47 9.41 10.03 5.34
N VAL A 48 9.55 9.04 6.20
CA VAL A 48 9.91 9.21 7.61
C VAL A 48 11.29 8.59 7.82
N LYS A 49 11.82 8.58 9.02
CA LYS A 49 13.22 8.21 9.31
C LYS A 49 13.75 6.99 8.53
N THR A 50 13.02 5.88 8.54
CA THR A 50 13.49 4.62 7.95
C THR A 50 12.48 3.98 7.02
N SER A 51 11.38 4.68 6.73
CA SER A 51 10.30 4.10 5.93
C SER A 51 9.51 5.18 5.20
N PHE A 52 8.56 4.73 4.37
CA PHE A 52 7.58 5.61 3.73
C PHE A 52 6.20 5.22 4.25
N THR A 53 5.36 6.21 4.50
CA THR A 53 4.04 5.97 5.09
C THR A 53 2.95 6.77 4.37
N ARG A 54 1.75 6.20 4.36
CA ARG A 54 0.54 6.87 3.86
C ARG A 54 -0.67 6.25 4.55
N THR A 55 -1.58 7.10 5.01
CA THR A 55 -2.85 6.66 5.60
C THR A 55 -3.97 6.96 4.63
N LEU A 56 -4.82 5.97 4.37
CA LEU A 56 -5.98 6.09 3.47
C LEU A 56 -7.23 5.59 4.17
N ASP A 57 -8.35 6.25 3.88
CA ASP A 57 -9.66 5.80 4.33
C ASP A 57 -10.27 4.90 3.27
N LEU A 58 -10.54 3.65 3.61
CA LEU A 58 -11.08 2.65 2.69
C LEU A 58 -12.44 2.17 3.18
N ASP A 59 -13.37 1.95 2.25
CA ASP A 59 -14.68 1.41 2.61
C ASP A 59 -14.51 0.00 3.18
N ALA A 60 -15.06 -0.22 4.38
CA ALA A 60 -14.99 -1.51 5.06
C ALA A 60 -15.82 -2.56 4.32
N GLY A 61 -15.46 -3.83 4.51
CA GLY A 61 -16.15 -4.94 3.88
C GLY A 61 -15.66 -5.26 2.48
N ASN A 62 -14.51 -4.72 2.08
CA ASN A 62 -13.95 -4.91 0.74
C ASN A 62 -12.50 -5.37 0.80
N ASN A 63 -12.04 -5.90 -0.32
CA ASN A 63 -10.64 -6.25 -0.53
C ASN A 63 -10.09 -5.35 -1.62
N TYR A 64 -8.88 -4.85 -1.42
CA TYR A 64 -8.23 -3.95 -2.37
C TYR A 64 -6.88 -4.52 -2.75
N GLN A 65 -6.60 -4.62 -4.05
CA GLN A 65 -5.29 -5.00 -4.55
C GLN A 65 -4.43 -3.75 -4.67
N PHE A 66 -3.15 -3.87 -4.35
CA PHE A 66 -2.24 -2.73 -4.40
C PHE A 66 -0.79 -3.18 -4.55
N ARG A 67 0.07 -2.24 -4.95
CA ARG A 67 1.52 -2.41 -5.00
C ARG A 67 2.19 -1.08 -4.68
N TYR A 68 3.48 -1.16 -4.35
CA TYR A 68 4.32 0.02 -4.18
C TYR A 68 5.18 0.21 -5.42
N ARG A 69 5.46 1.47 -5.77
CA ARG A 69 6.38 1.81 -6.85
C ARG A 69 7.47 2.72 -6.32
N ILE A 70 8.73 2.30 -6.51
CA ILE A 70 9.91 3.00 -5.99
C ILE A 70 10.57 3.77 -7.14
N ASN A 71 10.84 5.05 -6.91
CA ASN A 71 11.47 5.94 -7.89
C ASN A 71 10.76 5.99 -9.25
N GLY A 72 9.46 5.70 -9.26
CA GLY A 72 8.67 5.71 -10.48
C GLY A 72 8.91 4.53 -11.43
N GLU A 73 9.67 3.52 -11.03
CA GLU A 73 10.03 2.43 -11.94
C GLU A 73 10.04 1.02 -11.35
N LEU A 74 10.34 0.85 -10.08
CA LEU A 74 10.42 -0.47 -9.44
C LEU A 74 9.16 -0.80 -8.67
N TRP A 75 8.52 -1.90 -9.03
CA TRP A 75 7.28 -2.36 -8.37
C TRP A 75 7.61 -3.38 -7.29
N GLN A 76 7.02 -3.20 -6.11
CA GLN A 76 7.16 -4.15 -5.00
C GLN A 76 5.84 -4.37 -4.29
N ASN A 77 5.69 -5.56 -3.70
CA ASN A 77 4.56 -5.91 -2.88
C ASN A 77 4.83 -5.61 -1.40
N ASP A 78 3.77 -5.57 -0.60
CA ASP A 78 3.87 -5.47 0.85
C ASP A 78 4.11 -6.87 1.43
N GLU A 79 5.13 -7.01 2.26
CA GLU A 79 5.45 -8.30 2.91
C GLU A 79 4.42 -8.68 3.97
N ALA A 80 3.67 -7.72 4.46
CA ALA A 80 2.68 -7.93 5.51
C ALA A 80 1.24 -7.82 4.99
N ALA A 81 1.03 -8.01 3.69
CA ALA A 81 -0.30 -7.97 3.11
C ALA A 81 -1.17 -9.12 3.64
N ASP A 82 -2.48 -8.91 3.66
CA ASP A 82 -3.41 -9.94 4.10
C ASP A 82 -3.43 -11.14 3.15
N GLU A 83 -3.21 -10.88 1.86
CA GLU A 83 -3.23 -11.91 0.83
C GLU A 83 -2.43 -11.44 -0.38
N TYR A 84 -2.09 -12.38 -1.27
CA TYR A 84 -1.47 -12.09 -2.56
C TYR A 84 -2.26 -12.80 -3.64
N VAL A 85 -2.53 -12.08 -4.75
CA VAL A 85 -3.27 -12.64 -5.87
C VAL A 85 -2.49 -12.43 -7.16
N PRO A 86 -2.47 -13.41 -8.08
CA PRO A 86 -1.80 -13.27 -9.37
C PRO A 86 -2.42 -12.14 -10.17
N ASN A 87 -1.59 -11.28 -10.78
CA ASN A 87 -2.08 -10.18 -11.61
C ASN A 87 -2.09 -10.52 -13.11
N GLY A 88 -1.61 -11.70 -13.48
CA GLY A 88 -1.63 -12.16 -14.88
C GLY A 88 -0.55 -11.54 -15.78
N ILE A 89 0.26 -10.62 -15.27
CA ILE A 89 1.26 -9.93 -16.06
C ILE A 89 2.67 -10.17 -15.51
N SER A 90 2.92 -9.80 -14.26
CA SER A 90 4.27 -9.84 -13.69
C SER A 90 4.24 -10.16 -12.20
N GLY A 91 3.74 -11.34 -11.84
CA GLY A 91 3.71 -11.79 -10.46
C GLY A 91 2.39 -11.49 -9.77
N ASP A 92 2.45 -11.16 -8.48
CA ASP A 92 1.28 -11.00 -7.64
C ASP A 92 1.04 -9.55 -7.25
N ASN A 93 -0.22 -9.24 -6.91
CA ASN A 93 -0.57 -8.01 -6.22
C ASN A 93 -0.78 -8.32 -4.75
N SER A 94 -0.43 -7.38 -3.89
CA SER A 94 -0.76 -7.42 -2.47
C SER A 94 -2.25 -7.13 -2.29
N VAL A 95 -2.87 -7.70 -1.26
CA VAL A 95 -4.29 -7.46 -0.95
C VAL A 95 -4.42 -6.98 0.49
N VAL A 96 -5.17 -5.91 0.68
CA VAL A 96 -5.60 -5.47 2.00
C VAL A 96 -7.10 -5.73 2.14
N THR A 97 -7.47 -6.43 3.21
CA THR A 97 -8.86 -6.78 3.53
C THR A 97 -9.36 -5.92 4.68
N VAL A 98 -10.45 -5.23 4.48
CA VAL A 98 -10.98 -4.30 5.50
C VAL A 98 -12.48 -4.53 5.78
#